data_65432027e9112e91054057260c97b890
#
_entry.id   65432027e9112e91054057260c97b890
#
_cell.length_a   1.000
_cell.length_b   1.000
_cell.length_c   1.000
_cell.angle_alpha   90.00
_cell.angle_beta   90.00
_cell.angle_gamma   90.00
#
_symmetry.space_group_name_H-M   'P 1'
#
loop_
_entity.id
_entity.type
_entity.pdbx_description
1 polymer ?
#
loop_
_entity_poly.entity_id
_entity_poly.type
_entity_poly.pdbx_seq_one_letter_code
_entity_poly.pdbx_strand_id
1 'polypeptide(L)'
;MGAYVNPIYPYKSSKDWMTTPPQRKPLIVIGAGPVGLAAAIDARLQGLQVLVLDDDKTVSVGSRAVCYAKRSLEILDRLGIADEACNLGVSWNIGRTFLEEDEVYQFNLVPDAGHKRPGMINLQQYHIEEMLIARALELGADIRWQHKVTAVTRHDDHATLTVETPEGTFDIEADWLVVADGARSPIRRHLGLDIEGRVFQDRFLIADVIMKADYPAERWFWFDPPFHPNQSVLLHKQSNNVWRIDFQLGWDADPEEDKKPEKVIPRLQAMLGDDRPFELEWVSIYTFQCRRMTDFRHGRVLFVGDAAHQVSPFGARGANSGFQDVDDLMWKLALVMKGQAPDKLLDTYAHDRQFAADENIMNSTRSTDFITPKSRTSKTFRNAVLALAKQHPFARKLVNSGRLSMPSFLTESVLNTPDAELFAGQMVPGAPMDDAPVQVDGRDAWLLDQVGQGFQCLLFADAAPDAQALAALQTLQQGAVPVNTLIVSPQALSVPGFSVLVDAQGWMAKRYDAQAGTAYLLRPDQHVVARWRQLQPAAVQAAVARATAQV
;
A
#
# COMPACT_ATOMS: atom_id res chain seq x y z
N MET A 1 -29.11 -3.71 -9.47
CA MET A 1 -28.32 -2.46 -9.46
C MET A 1 -27.74 -2.35 -10.85
N GLY A 2 -27.77 -1.18 -11.49
CA GLY A 2 -27.20 -0.99 -12.83
C GLY A 2 -25.66 -1.05 -12.78
N ALA A 3 -25.02 -1.21 -13.93
CA ALA A 3 -23.58 -1.15 -14.06
C ALA A 3 -23.04 0.18 -13.49
N TYR A 4 -21.80 0.14 -12.93
CA TYR A 4 -21.16 1.33 -12.41
C TYR A 4 -20.92 2.37 -13.53
N VAL A 5 -21.25 3.62 -13.25
CA VAL A 5 -21.02 4.73 -14.17
C VAL A 5 -19.89 5.60 -13.64
N ASN A 6 -18.80 5.65 -14.37
CA ASN A 6 -17.63 6.46 -13.98
C ASN A 6 -18.00 7.95 -13.92
N PRO A 7 -17.67 8.65 -12.83
CA PRO A 7 -17.85 10.10 -12.72
C PRO A 7 -16.99 10.83 -13.75
N ILE A 8 -17.47 11.96 -14.24
CA ILE A 8 -16.74 12.83 -15.15
C ILE A 8 -16.31 14.09 -14.39
N TYR A 9 -15.03 14.34 -14.36
CA TYR A 9 -14.44 15.55 -13.78
C TYR A 9 -14.10 16.53 -14.93
N PRO A 10 -14.82 17.66 -15.03
CA PRO A 10 -14.60 18.58 -16.13
C PRO A 10 -13.26 19.29 -16.03
N TYR A 11 -12.68 19.61 -17.19
CA TYR A 11 -11.59 20.56 -17.28
C TYR A 11 -11.98 21.90 -16.63
N LYS A 12 -11.06 22.46 -15.86
CA LYS A 12 -11.18 23.81 -15.30
C LYS A 12 -9.99 24.62 -15.76
N SER A 13 -10.24 25.74 -16.44
CA SER A 13 -9.20 26.68 -16.82
C SER A 13 -8.47 27.20 -15.59
N SER A 14 -7.17 27.27 -15.66
CA SER A 14 -6.32 27.90 -14.64
C SER A 14 -5.68 29.17 -15.23
N LYS A 15 -5.29 30.12 -14.38
CA LYS A 15 -4.59 31.31 -14.82
C LYS A 15 -3.07 31.10 -14.99
N ASP A 16 -2.58 29.87 -14.76
CA ASP A 16 -1.16 29.58 -14.76
C ASP A 16 -0.52 29.75 -16.14
N TRP A 17 -1.29 29.52 -17.22
CA TRP A 17 -0.82 29.73 -18.59
C TRP A 17 -0.62 31.20 -18.96
N MET A 18 -1.11 32.14 -18.14
CA MET A 18 -0.95 33.60 -18.35
C MET A 18 0.30 34.17 -17.65
N THR A 19 1.04 33.36 -16.91
CA THR A 19 2.14 33.86 -16.08
C THR A 19 3.50 33.75 -16.75
N THR A 20 4.26 34.87 -16.77
CA THR A 20 5.66 34.90 -17.16
C THR A 20 6.42 35.69 -16.10
N PRO A 21 7.38 35.09 -15.39
CA PRO A 21 7.86 33.71 -15.47
C PRO A 21 6.79 32.66 -15.05
N PRO A 22 7.02 31.36 -15.33
CA PRO A 22 6.13 30.28 -14.92
C PRO A 22 5.78 30.33 -13.42
N GLN A 23 4.55 29.98 -13.07
CA GLN A 23 4.15 29.93 -11.67
C GLN A 23 4.85 28.76 -10.96
N ARG A 24 5.43 29.01 -9.78
CA ARG A 24 6.10 28.00 -8.98
C ARG A 24 5.20 27.50 -7.84
N LYS A 25 5.08 26.19 -7.69
CA LYS A 25 4.30 25.50 -6.67
C LYS A 25 5.22 24.77 -5.71
N PRO A 26 4.90 24.71 -4.41
CA PRO A 26 5.74 23.98 -3.44
C PRO A 26 5.82 22.48 -3.75
N LEU A 27 4.69 21.87 -4.16
CA LEU A 27 4.59 20.45 -4.47
C LEU A 27 3.62 20.22 -5.61
N ILE A 28 4.07 19.49 -6.63
CA ILE A 28 3.20 18.96 -7.69
C ILE A 28 3.24 17.43 -7.64
N VAL A 29 2.08 16.81 -7.81
CA VAL A 29 1.91 15.37 -8.01
C VAL A 29 1.42 15.14 -9.43
N ILE A 30 2.08 14.27 -10.19
CA ILE A 30 1.62 13.86 -11.53
C ILE A 30 0.91 12.51 -11.41
N GLY A 31 -0.37 12.50 -11.78
CA GLY A 31 -1.26 11.35 -11.74
C GLY A 31 -2.23 11.39 -10.56
N ALA A 32 -3.54 11.35 -10.86
CA ALA A 32 -4.63 11.25 -9.90
C ALA A 32 -5.16 9.81 -9.76
N GLY A 33 -4.28 8.81 -9.93
CA GLY A 33 -4.56 7.43 -9.53
C GLY A 33 -4.46 7.25 -8.00
N PRO A 34 -4.71 6.04 -7.47
CA PRO A 34 -4.78 5.80 -6.02
C PRO A 34 -3.53 6.26 -5.26
N VAL A 35 -2.34 6.06 -5.83
CA VAL A 35 -1.06 6.40 -5.19
C VAL A 35 -0.83 7.91 -5.19
N GLY A 36 -1.09 8.60 -6.31
CA GLY A 36 -0.93 10.06 -6.39
C GLY A 36 -1.95 10.81 -5.52
N LEU A 37 -3.20 10.34 -5.48
CA LEU A 37 -4.22 10.90 -4.59
C LEU A 37 -3.87 10.69 -3.10
N ALA A 38 -3.36 9.51 -2.74
CA ALA A 38 -2.87 9.25 -1.39
C ALA A 38 -1.73 10.21 -1.01
N ALA A 39 -0.78 10.46 -1.94
CA ALA A 39 0.29 11.44 -1.74
C ALA A 39 -0.26 12.86 -1.54
N ALA A 40 -1.28 13.25 -2.30
CA ALA A 40 -1.92 14.55 -2.15
C ALA A 40 -2.63 14.70 -0.80
N ILE A 41 -3.35 13.66 -0.34
CA ILE A 41 -4.01 13.64 0.96
C ILE A 41 -2.98 13.75 2.08
N ASP A 42 -1.93 12.93 2.03
CA ASP A 42 -0.89 12.94 3.07
C ASP A 42 -0.16 14.29 3.10
N ALA A 43 0.17 14.89 1.94
CA ALA A 43 0.70 16.23 1.85
C ALA A 43 -0.19 17.24 2.61
N ARG A 44 -1.51 17.19 2.39
CA ARG A 44 -2.47 18.08 3.08
C ARG A 44 -2.54 17.82 4.58
N LEU A 45 -2.51 16.57 5.01
CA LEU A 45 -2.46 16.19 6.42
C LEU A 45 -1.17 16.66 7.10
N GLN A 46 -0.05 16.69 6.35
CA GLN A 46 1.22 17.28 6.79
C GLN A 46 1.25 18.82 6.68
N GLY A 47 0.16 19.47 6.26
CA GLY A 47 0.06 20.93 6.13
C GLY A 47 0.72 21.52 4.90
N LEU A 48 1.09 20.72 3.90
CA LEU A 48 1.68 21.17 2.64
C LEU A 48 0.59 21.59 1.64
N GLN A 49 0.90 22.58 0.80
CA GLN A 49 0.10 22.86 -0.38
C GLN A 49 0.50 21.93 -1.51
N VAL A 50 -0.48 21.35 -2.20
CA VAL A 50 -0.25 20.39 -3.28
C VAL A 50 -1.16 20.67 -4.46
N LEU A 51 -0.58 20.57 -5.67
CA LEU A 51 -1.26 20.57 -6.94
C LEU A 51 -1.15 19.14 -7.54
N VAL A 52 -2.27 18.56 -7.95
CA VAL A 52 -2.31 17.27 -8.67
C VAL A 52 -2.66 17.55 -10.13
N LEU A 53 -1.88 17.00 -11.06
CA LEU A 53 -2.12 17.10 -12.51
C LEU A 53 -2.39 15.71 -13.08
N ASP A 54 -3.50 15.57 -13.80
CA ASP A 54 -3.87 14.32 -14.46
C ASP A 54 -4.33 14.55 -15.89
N ASP A 55 -3.99 13.65 -16.80
CA ASP A 55 -4.35 13.74 -18.22
C ASP A 55 -5.74 13.18 -18.53
N ASP A 56 -6.34 12.43 -17.60
CA ASP A 56 -7.69 11.88 -17.72
C ASP A 56 -8.77 12.88 -17.21
N LYS A 57 -10.01 12.48 -17.27
CA LYS A 57 -11.20 13.23 -16.80
C LYS A 57 -12.13 12.37 -15.92
N THR A 58 -11.69 11.18 -15.55
CA THR A 58 -12.50 10.19 -14.83
C THR A 58 -11.59 9.30 -13.99
N VAL A 59 -12.20 8.51 -13.10
CA VAL A 59 -11.52 7.43 -12.40
C VAL A 59 -11.18 6.29 -13.36
N SER A 60 -10.36 5.35 -12.93
CA SER A 60 -9.95 4.20 -13.75
C SER A 60 -11.14 3.42 -14.29
N VAL A 61 -11.04 3.01 -15.55
CA VAL A 61 -12.02 2.13 -16.19
C VAL A 61 -11.67 0.68 -15.89
N GLY A 62 -12.63 -0.05 -15.34
CA GLY A 62 -12.46 -1.42 -14.89
C GLY A 62 -11.66 -1.56 -13.59
N SER A 63 -11.74 -2.72 -12.99
CA SER A 63 -11.13 -2.97 -11.69
C SER A 63 -9.68 -3.47 -11.85
N ARG A 64 -8.73 -2.56 -11.97
CA ARG A 64 -7.30 -2.90 -12.11
C ARG A 64 -6.71 -3.42 -10.80
N ALA A 65 -6.66 -2.59 -9.76
CA ALA A 65 -6.38 -3.02 -8.40
C ALA A 65 -7.70 -3.36 -7.68
N VAL A 66 -7.70 -4.47 -6.94
CA VAL A 66 -8.89 -4.97 -6.26
C VAL A 66 -8.61 -5.32 -4.81
N CYS A 67 -7.48 -5.95 -4.53
CA CYS A 67 -7.17 -6.50 -3.21
C CYS A 67 -6.33 -5.51 -2.41
N TYR A 68 -6.89 -4.98 -1.32
CA TYR A 68 -6.19 -4.06 -0.42
C TYR A 68 -5.91 -4.78 0.90
N ALA A 69 -4.62 -4.92 1.21
CA ALA A 69 -4.12 -5.67 2.35
C ALA A 69 -4.18 -4.86 3.65
N LYS A 70 -4.13 -5.55 4.80
CA LYS A 70 -4.19 -4.98 6.15
C LYS A 70 -3.33 -3.71 6.28
N ARG A 71 -2.04 -3.75 5.88
CA ARG A 71 -1.17 -2.56 5.99
C ARG A 71 -1.66 -1.39 5.15
N SER A 72 -2.13 -1.63 3.93
CA SER A 72 -2.70 -0.55 3.12
C SER A 72 -3.99 0.00 3.71
N LEU A 73 -4.82 -0.84 4.33
CA LEU A 73 -6.01 -0.38 5.05
C LEU A 73 -5.66 0.46 6.28
N GLU A 74 -4.57 0.15 6.98
CA GLU A 74 -4.04 0.97 8.08
C GLU A 74 -3.53 2.32 7.58
N ILE A 75 -2.89 2.36 6.41
CA ILE A 75 -2.49 3.62 5.75
C ILE A 75 -3.73 4.42 5.33
N LEU A 76 -4.71 3.78 4.69
CA LEU A 76 -5.97 4.42 4.30
C LEU A 76 -6.79 4.90 5.52
N ASP A 77 -6.63 4.26 6.68
CA ASP A 77 -7.19 4.70 7.96
C ASP A 77 -6.60 6.05 8.39
N ARG A 78 -5.27 6.16 8.36
CA ARG A 78 -4.54 7.39 8.62
C ARG A 78 -4.92 8.51 7.62
N LEU A 79 -5.21 8.15 6.37
CA LEU A 79 -5.69 9.08 5.33
C LEU A 79 -7.19 9.43 5.48
N GLY A 80 -7.96 8.67 6.28
CA GLY A 80 -9.34 8.95 6.63
C GLY A 80 -10.39 8.36 5.69
N ILE A 81 -10.10 7.28 4.95
CA ILE A 81 -11.06 6.63 4.05
C ILE A 81 -11.27 5.12 4.31
N ALA A 82 -10.53 4.51 5.25
CA ALA A 82 -10.55 3.06 5.41
C ALA A 82 -11.90 2.51 5.89
N ASP A 83 -12.66 3.25 6.73
CA ASP A 83 -13.97 2.80 7.18
C ASP A 83 -14.95 2.68 6.01
N GLU A 84 -15.01 3.69 5.15
CA GLU A 84 -15.85 3.67 3.95
C GLU A 84 -15.42 2.54 3.00
N ALA A 85 -14.11 2.38 2.77
CA ALA A 85 -13.56 1.33 1.94
C ALA A 85 -13.87 -0.08 2.48
N CYS A 86 -13.77 -0.30 3.79
CA CYS A 86 -14.10 -1.58 4.41
C CYS A 86 -15.61 -1.86 4.42
N ASN A 87 -16.44 -0.84 4.59
CA ASN A 87 -17.90 -0.98 4.56
C ASN A 87 -18.44 -1.31 3.17
N LEU A 88 -17.84 -0.74 2.11
CA LEU A 88 -18.23 -1.03 0.73
C LEU A 88 -17.57 -2.31 0.20
N GLY A 89 -16.32 -2.57 0.58
CA GLY A 89 -15.53 -3.71 0.14
C GLY A 89 -15.96 -5.04 0.74
N VAL A 90 -15.51 -6.12 0.14
CA VAL A 90 -15.72 -7.48 0.65
C VAL A 90 -14.51 -7.91 1.45
N SER A 91 -14.65 -7.97 2.77
CA SER A 91 -13.59 -8.44 3.67
C SER A 91 -13.41 -9.95 3.58
N TRP A 92 -12.17 -10.42 3.56
CA TRP A 92 -11.83 -11.83 3.59
C TRP A 92 -10.46 -12.08 4.23
N ASN A 93 -10.34 -13.26 4.85
CA ASN A 93 -9.10 -13.72 5.48
C ASN A 93 -8.67 -15.10 4.98
N ILE A 94 -9.61 -15.87 4.45
CA ILE A 94 -9.39 -17.27 4.06
C ILE A 94 -9.10 -17.36 2.56
N GLY A 95 -8.03 -18.07 2.22
CA GLY A 95 -7.76 -18.49 0.86
C GLY A 95 -7.71 -20.01 0.77
N ARG A 96 -8.25 -20.58 -0.32
CA ARG A 96 -8.23 -22.00 -0.62
C ARG A 96 -7.44 -22.27 -1.87
N THR A 97 -6.69 -23.36 -1.85
CA THR A 97 -5.90 -23.82 -2.98
C THR A 97 -6.37 -25.20 -3.41
N PHE A 98 -6.63 -25.37 -4.69
CA PHE A 98 -7.09 -26.62 -5.29
C PHE A 98 -6.08 -27.14 -6.30
N LEU A 99 -5.95 -28.44 -6.43
CA LEU A 99 -5.29 -29.13 -7.54
C LEU A 99 -6.32 -30.02 -8.20
N GLU A 100 -6.60 -29.78 -9.49
CA GLU A 100 -7.73 -30.39 -10.17
C GLU A 100 -9.04 -30.09 -9.42
N GLU A 101 -9.73 -31.09 -8.89
CA GLU A 101 -10.96 -30.92 -8.08
C GLU A 101 -10.72 -30.94 -6.57
N ASP A 102 -9.52 -31.34 -6.14
CA ASP A 102 -9.21 -31.56 -4.74
C ASP A 102 -8.72 -30.30 -4.03
N GLU A 103 -9.31 -29.97 -2.88
CA GLU A 103 -8.73 -28.97 -1.98
C GLU A 103 -7.38 -29.46 -1.43
N VAL A 104 -6.34 -28.68 -1.67
CA VAL A 104 -4.98 -29.00 -1.19
C VAL A 104 -4.76 -28.47 0.22
N TYR A 105 -5.10 -27.21 0.45
CA TYR A 105 -5.05 -26.57 1.76
C TYR A 105 -5.75 -25.22 1.75
N GLN A 106 -6.05 -24.74 2.96
CA GLN A 106 -6.47 -23.35 3.20
C GLN A 106 -5.44 -22.60 4.04
N PHE A 107 -5.43 -21.29 3.92
CA PHE A 107 -4.63 -20.38 4.74
C PHE A 107 -5.51 -19.26 5.31
N ASN A 108 -5.08 -18.68 6.44
CA ASN A 108 -5.68 -17.52 7.05
C ASN A 108 -4.65 -16.38 7.07
N LEU A 109 -5.02 -15.21 6.57
CA LEU A 109 -4.14 -14.02 6.49
C LEU A 109 -3.94 -13.35 7.86
N VAL A 110 -4.95 -13.42 8.72
CA VAL A 110 -4.94 -12.85 10.07
C VAL A 110 -5.40 -13.93 11.04
N PRO A 111 -4.49 -14.83 11.45
CA PRO A 111 -4.85 -15.92 12.36
C PRO A 111 -5.20 -15.44 13.77
N ASP A 112 -4.69 -14.26 14.18
CA ASP A 112 -4.89 -13.70 15.50
C ASP A 112 -6.03 -12.66 15.50
N ALA A 113 -6.84 -12.65 16.56
CA ALA A 113 -7.84 -11.62 16.79
C ALA A 113 -7.19 -10.28 17.24
N GLY A 114 -7.98 -9.24 17.39
CA GLY A 114 -7.53 -7.98 17.97
C GLY A 114 -6.82 -7.05 16.98
N HIS A 115 -7.29 -7.00 15.76
CA HIS A 115 -6.91 -6.00 14.75
C HIS A 115 -8.14 -5.26 14.26
N LYS A 116 -8.06 -3.94 14.12
CA LYS A 116 -9.14 -3.11 13.57
C LYS A 116 -9.42 -3.47 12.11
N ARG A 117 -8.37 -3.68 11.32
CA ARG A 117 -8.49 -3.92 9.89
C ARG A 117 -8.40 -5.41 9.54
N PRO A 118 -9.25 -5.88 8.59
CA PRO A 118 -9.18 -7.27 8.13
C PRO A 118 -7.87 -7.53 7.39
N GLY A 119 -7.56 -8.81 7.15
CA GLY A 119 -6.37 -9.21 6.41
C GLY A 119 -6.36 -8.66 4.98
N MET A 120 -7.55 -8.59 4.36
CA MET A 120 -7.73 -8.05 3.03
C MET A 120 -9.20 -7.66 2.78
N ILE A 121 -9.41 -6.63 1.95
CA ILE A 121 -10.71 -6.37 1.30
C ILE A 121 -10.54 -6.47 -0.21
N ASN A 122 -11.63 -6.87 -0.89
CA ASN A 122 -11.76 -6.73 -2.32
C ASN A 122 -12.73 -5.58 -2.61
N LEU A 123 -12.22 -4.59 -3.33
CA LEU A 123 -12.97 -3.42 -3.76
C LEU A 123 -12.40 -2.91 -5.08
N GLN A 124 -13.24 -2.62 -6.03
CA GLN A 124 -12.80 -2.12 -7.34
C GLN A 124 -12.06 -0.79 -7.20
N GLN A 125 -10.99 -0.60 -7.96
CA GLN A 125 -10.09 0.55 -7.87
C GLN A 125 -10.82 1.89 -8.00
N TYR A 126 -11.78 1.99 -8.91
CA TYR A 126 -12.53 3.23 -9.13
C TYR A 126 -13.28 3.73 -7.88
N HIS A 127 -13.77 2.85 -7.01
CA HIS A 127 -14.37 3.25 -5.74
C HIS A 127 -13.33 3.85 -4.78
N ILE A 128 -12.14 3.23 -4.67
CA ILE A 128 -11.05 3.81 -3.87
C ILE A 128 -10.64 5.17 -4.42
N GLU A 129 -10.56 5.33 -5.74
CA GLU A 129 -10.23 6.62 -6.36
C GLU A 129 -11.28 7.69 -6.05
N GLU A 130 -12.59 7.37 -6.12
CA GLU A 130 -13.65 8.31 -5.75
C GLU A 130 -13.53 8.77 -4.29
N MET A 131 -13.32 7.83 -3.36
CA MET A 131 -13.12 8.15 -1.94
C MET A 131 -11.88 9.03 -1.73
N LEU A 132 -10.77 8.70 -2.38
CA LEU A 132 -9.54 9.49 -2.31
C LEU A 132 -9.71 10.89 -2.92
N ILE A 133 -10.40 11.02 -4.06
CA ILE A 133 -10.71 12.32 -4.67
C ILE A 133 -11.55 13.18 -3.72
N ALA A 134 -12.63 12.61 -3.17
CA ALA A 134 -13.48 13.32 -2.23
C ALA A 134 -12.69 13.80 -1.01
N ARG A 135 -11.86 12.94 -0.43
CA ARG A 135 -11.02 13.27 0.73
C ARG A 135 -9.95 14.30 0.40
N ALA A 136 -9.28 14.20 -0.74
CA ALA A 136 -8.27 15.17 -1.16
C ALA A 136 -8.88 16.58 -1.35
N LEU A 137 -10.07 16.66 -1.96
CA LEU A 137 -10.80 17.91 -2.14
C LEU A 137 -11.28 18.49 -0.81
N GLU A 138 -11.78 17.67 0.11
CA GLU A 138 -12.15 18.06 1.47
C GLU A 138 -10.98 18.73 2.21
N LEU A 139 -9.78 18.18 2.06
CA LEU A 139 -8.55 18.71 2.64
C LEU A 139 -7.97 19.91 1.88
N GLY A 140 -8.60 20.32 0.75
CA GLY A 140 -8.20 21.47 -0.04
C GLY A 140 -7.01 21.22 -0.97
N ALA A 141 -6.84 20.00 -1.48
CA ALA A 141 -5.91 19.75 -2.59
C ALA A 141 -6.46 20.35 -3.89
N ASP A 142 -5.57 20.94 -4.73
CA ASP A 142 -5.91 21.41 -6.06
C ASP A 142 -5.72 20.24 -7.05
N ILE A 143 -6.82 19.66 -7.56
CA ILE A 143 -6.79 18.56 -8.54
C ILE A 143 -7.25 19.11 -9.89
N ARG A 144 -6.40 18.95 -10.90
CA ARG A 144 -6.64 19.46 -12.25
C ARG A 144 -6.65 18.32 -13.26
N TRP A 145 -7.82 18.07 -13.79
CA TRP A 145 -8.09 17.08 -14.82
C TRP A 145 -7.81 17.62 -16.21
N GLN A 146 -7.43 16.74 -17.15
CA GLN A 146 -7.06 17.09 -18.51
C GLN A 146 -5.87 18.08 -18.56
N HIS A 147 -4.93 17.94 -17.61
CA HIS A 147 -3.66 18.65 -17.55
C HIS A 147 -2.54 17.64 -17.74
N LYS A 148 -2.17 17.39 -18.98
CA LYS A 148 -1.18 16.39 -19.37
C LYS A 148 0.23 16.94 -19.27
N VAL A 149 1.03 16.39 -18.38
CA VAL A 149 2.46 16.72 -18.33
C VAL A 149 3.18 15.98 -19.46
N THR A 150 3.76 16.73 -20.38
CA THR A 150 4.42 16.20 -21.58
C THR A 150 5.94 16.22 -21.48
N ALA A 151 6.51 17.11 -20.65
CA ALA A 151 7.93 17.20 -20.40
C ALA A 151 8.23 17.65 -18.97
N VAL A 152 9.40 17.24 -18.47
CA VAL A 152 9.96 17.69 -17.18
C VAL A 152 11.43 18.02 -17.36
N THR A 153 11.83 19.24 -16.99
CA THR A 153 13.22 19.66 -16.93
C THR A 153 13.65 19.77 -15.48
N ARG A 154 14.72 19.09 -15.10
CA ARG A 154 15.28 19.12 -13.75
C ARG A 154 16.25 20.28 -13.59
N HIS A 155 16.11 21.01 -12.48
CA HIS A 155 17.06 22.03 -12.01
C HIS A 155 17.55 21.64 -10.59
N ASP A 156 18.53 22.33 -10.08
CA ASP A 156 19.10 22.02 -8.75
C ASP A 156 18.09 22.26 -7.63
N ASP A 157 17.25 23.28 -7.75
CA ASP A 157 16.32 23.73 -6.70
C ASP A 157 14.84 23.54 -7.06
N HIS A 158 14.50 23.14 -8.29
CA HIS A 158 13.12 22.93 -8.76
C HIS A 158 13.06 22.00 -9.97
N ALA A 159 11.84 21.73 -10.43
CA ALA A 159 11.56 21.12 -11.73
C ALA A 159 10.61 22.02 -12.53
N THR A 160 10.85 22.18 -13.84
CA THR A 160 9.92 22.82 -14.78
C THR A 160 9.14 21.75 -15.51
N LEU A 161 7.80 21.87 -15.54
CA LEU A 161 6.90 20.96 -16.21
C LEU A 161 6.24 21.68 -17.39
N THR A 162 6.24 21.07 -18.56
CA THR A 162 5.41 21.50 -19.70
C THR A 162 4.07 20.76 -19.64
N VAL A 163 2.98 21.51 -19.57
CA VAL A 163 1.62 21.00 -19.38
C VAL A 163 0.77 21.33 -20.60
N GLU A 164 0.19 20.31 -21.23
CA GLU A 164 -0.78 20.42 -22.32
C GLU A 164 -2.20 20.35 -21.77
N THR A 165 -3.07 21.26 -22.19
CA THR A 165 -4.48 21.34 -21.82
C THR A 165 -5.36 21.60 -23.05
N PRO A 166 -6.70 21.50 -22.96
CA PRO A 166 -7.60 21.87 -24.05
C PRO A 166 -7.47 23.32 -24.53
N GLU A 167 -6.92 24.23 -23.70
CA GLU A 167 -6.73 25.65 -24.02
C GLU A 167 -5.33 25.96 -24.60
N GLY A 168 -4.40 25.02 -24.52
CA GLY A 168 -3.03 25.19 -25.00
C GLY A 168 -1.99 24.62 -24.04
N THR A 169 -0.72 24.96 -24.32
CA THR A 169 0.44 24.46 -23.57
C THR A 169 1.08 25.59 -22.78
N PHE A 170 1.51 25.31 -21.56
CA PHE A 170 2.21 26.26 -20.69
C PHE A 170 3.24 25.53 -19.82
N ASP A 171 4.16 26.28 -19.24
CA ASP A 171 5.13 25.78 -18.28
C ASP A 171 4.70 26.16 -16.85
N ILE A 172 4.98 25.25 -15.89
CA ILE A 172 4.80 25.45 -14.46
C ILE A 172 6.00 24.87 -13.72
N GLU A 173 6.38 25.49 -12.61
CA GLU A 173 7.51 25.02 -11.80
C GLU A 173 7.04 24.38 -10.49
N ALA A 174 7.84 23.43 -9.98
CA ALA A 174 7.63 22.77 -8.70
C ALA A 174 8.92 22.75 -7.88
N ASP A 175 8.85 23.15 -6.60
CA ASP A 175 9.97 22.93 -5.67
C ASP A 175 10.24 21.43 -5.51
N TRP A 176 9.19 20.63 -5.46
CA TRP A 176 9.23 19.18 -5.43
C TRP A 176 8.18 18.57 -6.35
N LEU A 177 8.56 17.47 -6.99
CA LEU A 177 7.71 16.73 -7.92
C LEU A 177 7.60 15.28 -7.49
N VAL A 178 6.36 14.80 -7.27
CA VAL A 178 6.05 13.38 -7.06
C VAL A 178 5.43 12.83 -8.33
N VAL A 179 6.04 11.80 -8.89
CA VAL A 179 5.61 11.16 -10.15
C VAL A 179 4.89 9.86 -9.82
N ALA A 180 3.57 9.85 -10.01
CA ALA A 180 2.65 8.73 -9.80
C ALA A 180 1.86 8.39 -11.09
N ASP A 181 2.47 8.60 -12.26
CA ASP A 181 1.89 8.47 -13.61
C ASP A 181 1.81 7.03 -14.13
N GLY A 182 1.97 6.06 -13.23
CA GLY A 182 1.69 4.66 -13.44
C GLY A 182 2.73 3.87 -14.25
N ALA A 183 2.39 2.63 -14.57
CA ALA A 183 3.31 1.63 -15.13
C ALA A 183 3.98 2.05 -16.45
N ARG A 184 3.28 2.83 -17.26
CA ARG A 184 3.78 3.32 -18.55
C ARG A 184 4.46 4.69 -18.46
N SER A 185 4.71 5.19 -17.27
CA SER A 185 5.25 6.52 -16.95
C SER A 185 5.88 7.26 -18.14
N PRO A 186 5.21 8.24 -18.72
CA PRO A 186 5.79 9.08 -19.75
C PRO A 186 6.94 9.93 -19.19
N ILE A 187 6.86 10.35 -17.93
CA ILE A 187 7.89 11.18 -17.29
C ILE A 187 9.19 10.40 -17.10
N ARG A 188 9.11 9.13 -16.63
CA ARG A 188 10.30 8.28 -16.54
C ARG A 188 11.02 8.17 -17.90
N ARG A 189 10.27 7.92 -18.98
CA ARG A 189 10.82 7.81 -20.33
C ARG A 189 11.39 9.13 -20.84
N HIS A 190 10.67 10.25 -20.59
CA HIS A 190 11.14 11.58 -20.99
C HIS A 190 12.48 11.94 -20.33
N LEU A 191 12.63 11.58 -19.05
CA LEU A 191 13.89 11.80 -18.32
C LEU A 191 14.99 10.78 -18.67
N GLY A 192 14.73 9.83 -19.58
CA GLY A 192 15.71 8.80 -19.98
C GLY A 192 16.06 7.84 -18.85
N LEU A 193 15.13 7.62 -17.91
CA LEU A 193 15.37 6.77 -16.74
C LEU A 193 14.93 5.33 -17.04
N ASP A 194 15.82 4.39 -16.75
CA ASP A 194 15.60 2.98 -17.01
C ASP A 194 14.79 2.30 -15.91
N ILE A 195 14.16 1.20 -16.28
CA ILE A 195 13.48 0.29 -15.37
C ILE A 195 13.96 -1.14 -15.65
N GLU A 196 14.56 -1.77 -14.65
CA GLU A 196 15.23 -3.05 -14.76
C GLU A 196 14.38 -4.19 -14.20
N GLY A 197 14.49 -5.39 -14.79
CA GLY A 197 13.81 -6.59 -14.32
C GLY A 197 13.25 -7.43 -15.44
N ARG A 198 12.19 -8.20 -15.16
CA ARG A 198 11.66 -9.23 -16.04
C ARG A 198 10.24 -8.89 -16.51
N VAL A 199 10.00 -9.10 -17.81
CA VAL A 199 8.66 -9.13 -18.42
C VAL A 199 8.30 -10.61 -18.66
N PHE A 200 7.14 -11.04 -18.18
CA PHE A 200 6.65 -12.40 -18.36
C PHE A 200 5.83 -12.51 -19.65
N GLN A 201 5.91 -13.65 -20.30
CA GLN A 201 5.09 -13.96 -21.48
C GLN A 201 3.69 -14.45 -21.11
N ASP A 202 3.49 -14.78 -19.84
CA ASP A 202 2.23 -15.30 -19.34
C ASP A 202 1.14 -14.24 -19.41
N ARG A 203 -0.03 -14.69 -19.79
CA ARG A 203 -1.23 -13.85 -19.92
C ARG A 203 -2.34 -14.40 -19.06
N PHE A 204 -3.10 -13.51 -18.47
CA PHE A 204 -4.33 -13.86 -17.76
C PHE A 204 -5.47 -13.03 -18.31
N LEU A 205 -6.55 -13.73 -18.63
CA LEU A 205 -7.85 -13.14 -18.92
C LEU A 205 -8.51 -12.84 -17.58
N ILE A 206 -8.87 -11.60 -17.36
CA ILE A 206 -9.64 -11.15 -16.20
C ILE A 206 -11.05 -10.91 -16.69
N ALA A 207 -12.01 -11.57 -16.06
CA ALA A 207 -13.43 -11.36 -16.29
C ALA A 207 -14.10 -10.94 -14.98
N ASP A 208 -14.64 -9.73 -14.93
CA ASP A 208 -15.53 -9.29 -13.87
C ASP A 208 -16.96 -9.55 -14.33
N VAL A 209 -17.72 -10.31 -13.53
CA VAL A 209 -19.09 -10.70 -13.82
C VAL A 209 -20.03 -10.34 -12.67
N ILE A 210 -21.20 -9.81 -12.99
CA ILE A 210 -22.26 -9.59 -12.02
C ILE A 210 -23.08 -10.88 -11.96
N MET A 211 -23.06 -11.55 -10.80
CA MET A 211 -23.84 -12.75 -10.58
C MET A 211 -24.26 -12.90 -9.11
N LYS A 212 -25.44 -13.48 -8.89
CA LYS A 212 -25.86 -13.92 -7.55
C LYS A 212 -25.30 -15.32 -7.30
N ALA A 213 -24.37 -15.43 -6.36
CA ALA A 213 -23.75 -16.69 -6.00
C ALA A 213 -23.55 -16.76 -4.47
N ASP A 214 -23.76 -17.94 -3.91
CA ASP A 214 -23.66 -18.22 -2.47
C ASP A 214 -22.26 -18.73 -2.07
N TYR A 215 -21.23 -18.42 -2.88
CA TYR A 215 -19.86 -18.74 -2.49
C TYR A 215 -19.44 -17.84 -1.31
N PRO A 216 -18.64 -18.38 -0.37
CA PRO A 216 -18.14 -17.59 0.74
C PRO A 216 -17.22 -16.45 0.25
N ALA A 217 -17.09 -15.41 1.09
CA ALA A 217 -16.14 -14.32 0.84
C ALA A 217 -14.70 -14.80 1.11
N GLU A 218 -14.17 -15.59 0.19
CA GLU A 218 -12.85 -16.21 0.23
C GLU A 218 -12.15 -16.00 -1.11
N ARG A 219 -10.84 -16.28 -1.15
CA ARG A 219 -10.06 -16.35 -2.39
C ARG A 219 -9.81 -17.80 -2.76
N TRP A 220 -10.32 -18.24 -3.91
CA TRP A 220 -10.13 -19.59 -4.40
C TRP A 220 -9.17 -19.62 -5.58
N PHE A 221 -8.20 -20.51 -5.53
CA PHE A 221 -7.19 -20.65 -6.56
C PHE A 221 -7.04 -22.13 -6.97
N TRP A 222 -7.27 -22.41 -8.26
CA TRP A 222 -7.14 -23.74 -8.83
C TRP A 222 -5.89 -23.86 -9.68
N PHE A 223 -5.21 -24.96 -9.52
CA PHE A 223 -4.20 -25.47 -10.41
C PHE A 223 -4.78 -26.61 -11.22
N ASP A 224 -4.73 -26.52 -12.56
CA ASP A 224 -5.14 -27.57 -13.51
C ASP A 224 -6.59 -28.08 -13.30
N PRO A 225 -7.61 -27.20 -13.14
CA PRO A 225 -8.96 -27.67 -12.94
C PRO A 225 -9.53 -28.31 -14.21
N PRO A 226 -10.46 -29.31 -14.12
CA PRO A 226 -11.05 -29.98 -15.30
C PRO A 226 -11.75 -29.02 -16.27
N PHE A 227 -12.33 -27.92 -15.75
CA PHE A 227 -12.99 -26.91 -16.57
C PHE A 227 -12.02 -25.96 -17.30
N HIS A 228 -10.72 -25.96 -16.96
CA HIS A 228 -9.66 -25.18 -17.61
C HIS A 228 -8.32 -25.92 -17.55
N PRO A 229 -8.17 -27.03 -18.33
CA PRO A 229 -7.04 -27.94 -18.19
C PRO A 229 -5.70 -27.30 -18.51
N ASN A 230 -4.65 -27.74 -17.79
CA ASN A 230 -3.25 -27.29 -17.91
C ASN A 230 -2.98 -25.84 -17.51
N GLN A 231 -3.95 -25.12 -17.01
CA GLN A 231 -3.88 -23.71 -16.65
C GLN A 231 -4.37 -23.50 -15.22
N SER A 232 -4.22 -22.28 -14.71
CA SER A 232 -4.69 -21.91 -13.38
C SER A 232 -5.88 -20.97 -13.48
N VAL A 233 -6.75 -21.01 -12.47
CA VAL A 233 -7.90 -20.11 -12.36
C VAL A 233 -7.99 -19.55 -10.95
N LEU A 234 -8.37 -18.27 -10.84
CA LEU A 234 -8.63 -17.58 -9.59
C LEU A 234 -10.08 -17.10 -9.56
N LEU A 235 -10.72 -17.21 -8.41
CA LEU A 235 -12.05 -16.64 -8.14
C LEU A 235 -12.04 -15.86 -6.84
N HIS A 236 -12.61 -14.65 -6.85
CA HIS A 236 -12.92 -13.91 -5.64
C HIS A 236 -14.09 -12.93 -5.81
N LYS A 237 -14.81 -12.72 -4.71
CA LYS A 237 -15.94 -11.79 -4.66
C LYS A 237 -15.44 -10.36 -4.48
N GLN A 238 -16.09 -9.42 -5.17
CA GLN A 238 -15.94 -7.99 -5.00
C GLN A 238 -17.24 -7.36 -4.50
N SER A 239 -17.27 -6.05 -4.36
CA SER A 239 -18.48 -5.30 -4.02
C SER A 239 -19.58 -5.45 -5.08
N ASN A 240 -20.82 -5.14 -4.71
CA ASN A 240 -21.97 -5.07 -5.63
C ASN A 240 -22.31 -6.37 -6.41
N ASN A 241 -22.06 -7.55 -5.80
CA ASN A 241 -22.20 -8.87 -6.43
C ASN A 241 -21.34 -9.08 -7.68
N VAL A 242 -20.26 -8.32 -7.81
CA VAL A 242 -19.25 -8.55 -8.83
C VAL A 242 -18.33 -9.68 -8.38
N TRP A 243 -18.02 -10.57 -9.30
CA TRP A 243 -17.07 -11.67 -9.09
C TRP A 243 -15.97 -11.56 -10.12
N ARG A 244 -14.75 -11.55 -9.65
CA ARG A 244 -13.57 -11.61 -10.52
C ARG A 244 -13.14 -13.03 -10.72
N ILE A 245 -12.95 -13.38 -11.98
CA ILE A 245 -12.42 -14.67 -12.40
C ILE A 245 -11.21 -14.40 -13.31
N ASP A 246 -10.06 -14.89 -12.92
CA ASP A 246 -8.83 -14.75 -13.68
C ASP A 246 -8.45 -16.12 -14.27
N PHE A 247 -8.47 -16.25 -15.60
CA PHE A 247 -8.06 -17.45 -16.31
C PHE A 247 -6.66 -17.30 -16.85
N GLN A 248 -5.73 -18.18 -16.48
CA GLN A 248 -4.45 -18.26 -17.15
C GLN A 248 -4.67 -18.64 -18.62
N LEU A 249 -3.98 -17.97 -19.54
CA LEU A 249 -4.01 -18.28 -20.97
C LEU A 249 -2.69 -18.90 -21.40
N GLY A 250 -2.73 -19.65 -22.51
CA GLY A 250 -1.52 -20.13 -23.18
C GLY A 250 -0.68 -18.97 -23.74
N TRP A 251 0.57 -19.27 -24.08
CA TRP A 251 1.47 -18.28 -24.67
C TRP A 251 1.05 -17.84 -26.07
N ASP A 252 0.30 -18.69 -26.78
CA ASP A 252 -0.22 -18.43 -28.13
C ASP A 252 -1.55 -17.63 -28.11
N ALA A 253 -2.04 -17.22 -26.92
CA ALA A 253 -3.26 -16.47 -26.78
C ALA A 253 -3.17 -15.11 -27.48
N ASP A 254 -4.18 -14.78 -28.29
CA ASP A 254 -4.33 -13.46 -28.90
C ASP A 254 -5.15 -12.55 -27.97
N PRO A 255 -4.58 -11.46 -27.43
CA PRO A 255 -5.29 -10.58 -26.51
C PRO A 255 -6.54 -9.95 -27.11
N GLU A 256 -6.59 -9.68 -28.41
CA GLU A 256 -7.75 -9.07 -29.04
C GLU A 256 -8.87 -10.09 -29.32
N GLU A 257 -8.52 -11.33 -29.64
CA GLU A 257 -9.48 -12.40 -29.87
C GLU A 257 -9.98 -13.02 -28.55
N ASP A 258 -9.08 -13.31 -27.61
CA ASP A 258 -9.41 -14.04 -26.39
C ASP A 258 -10.25 -13.24 -25.39
N LYS A 259 -10.32 -11.90 -25.50
CA LYS A 259 -11.19 -11.04 -24.68
C LYS A 259 -12.63 -10.89 -25.23
N LYS A 260 -12.92 -11.44 -26.43
CA LYS A 260 -14.26 -11.35 -27.01
C LYS A 260 -15.28 -12.18 -26.21
N PRO A 261 -16.52 -11.71 -26.06
CA PRO A 261 -17.56 -12.44 -25.30
C PRO A 261 -17.73 -13.89 -25.75
N GLU A 262 -17.62 -14.16 -27.06
CA GLU A 262 -17.73 -15.51 -27.66
C GLU A 262 -16.64 -16.49 -27.15
N LYS A 263 -15.53 -15.97 -26.64
CA LYS A 263 -14.44 -16.76 -26.04
C LYS A 263 -14.51 -16.78 -24.51
N VAL A 264 -14.99 -15.72 -23.91
CA VAL A 264 -15.05 -15.54 -22.45
C VAL A 264 -16.23 -16.30 -21.85
N ILE A 265 -17.44 -16.14 -22.43
CA ILE A 265 -18.67 -16.73 -21.90
C ILE A 265 -18.59 -18.26 -21.79
N PRO A 266 -18.11 -19.03 -22.79
CA PRO A 266 -17.97 -20.48 -22.66
C PRO A 266 -17.02 -20.92 -21.55
N ARG A 267 -15.93 -20.14 -21.29
CA ARG A 267 -14.99 -20.43 -20.19
C ARG A 267 -15.67 -20.23 -18.82
N LEU A 268 -16.45 -19.16 -18.69
CA LEU A 268 -17.23 -18.90 -17.48
C LEU A 268 -18.29 -19.98 -17.24
N GLN A 269 -19.03 -20.38 -18.26
CA GLN A 269 -20.04 -21.44 -18.18
C GLN A 269 -19.42 -22.79 -17.79
N ALA A 270 -18.27 -23.14 -18.39
CA ALA A 270 -17.54 -24.35 -18.04
C ALA A 270 -17.09 -24.36 -16.56
N MET A 271 -16.66 -23.22 -16.03
CA MET A 271 -16.26 -23.08 -14.63
C MET A 271 -17.45 -23.13 -13.67
N LEU A 272 -18.53 -22.45 -13.99
CA LEU A 272 -19.68 -22.34 -13.10
C LEU A 272 -20.50 -23.66 -13.04
N GLY A 273 -20.41 -24.51 -14.09
CA GLY A 273 -20.98 -25.86 -14.14
C GLY A 273 -22.52 -25.91 -14.14
N ASP A 274 -23.18 -24.78 -14.32
CA ASP A 274 -24.64 -24.63 -14.31
C ASP A 274 -25.08 -23.54 -15.30
N ASP A 275 -26.38 -23.42 -15.50
CA ASP A 275 -27.01 -22.37 -16.31
C ASP A 275 -27.20 -21.06 -15.52
N ARG A 276 -26.35 -20.79 -14.56
CA ARG A 276 -26.41 -19.60 -13.72
C ARG A 276 -26.34 -18.33 -14.57
N PRO A 277 -27.32 -17.43 -14.46
CA PRO A 277 -27.26 -16.17 -15.17
C PRO A 277 -26.18 -15.25 -14.60
N PHE A 278 -25.36 -14.70 -15.49
CA PHE A 278 -24.38 -13.66 -15.18
C PHE A 278 -24.35 -12.61 -16.28
N GLU A 279 -23.88 -11.43 -15.95
CA GLU A 279 -23.61 -10.34 -16.88
C GLU A 279 -22.13 -10.00 -16.86
N LEU A 280 -21.50 -9.89 -18.04
CA LEU A 280 -20.12 -9.43 -18.16
C LEU A 280 -20.05 -7.93 -17.87
N GLU A 281 -19.36 -7.54 -16.83
CA GLU A 281 -19.15 -6.14 -16.49
C GLU A 281 -17.88 -5.60 -17.17
N TRP A 282 -16.78 -6.37 -17.10
CA TRP A 282 -15.50 -5.97 -17.65
C TRP A 282 -14.62 -7.16 -18.01
N VAL A 283 -13.85 -6.99 -19.09
CA VAL A 283 -12.89 -8.02 -19.54
C VAL A 283 -11.58 -7.36 -19.93
N SER A 284 -10.47 -7.93 -19.49
CA SER A 284 -9.12 -7.48 -19.85
C SER A 284 -8.16 -8.66 -19.94
N ILE A 285 -7.06 -8.48 -20.67
CA ILE A 285 -5.94 -9.43 -20.68
C ILE A 285 -4.69 -8.72 -20.14
N TYR A 286 -4.08 -9.38 -19.19
CA TYR A 286 -2.95 -8.88 -18.43
C TYR A 286 -1.65 -9.58 -18.81
N THR A 287 -0.59 -8.81 -19.03
CA THR A 287 0.79 -9.28 -19.10
C THR A 287 1.56 -8.78 -17.88
N PHE A 288 2.44 -9.63 -17.33
CA PHE A 288 3.09 -9.35 -16.05
C PHE A 288 4.50 -8.79 -16.22
N GLN A 289 4.85 -7.91 -15.30
CA GLN A 289 6.18 -7.33 -15.22
C GLN A 289 6.60 -7.31 -13.75
N CYS A 290 7.84 -7.70 -13.49
CA CYS A 290 8.49 -7.60 -12.18
C CYS A 290 9.78 -6.83 -12.38
N ARG A 291 9.74 -5.52 -12.16
CA ARG A 291 10.87 -4.63 -12.44
C ARG A 291 10.78 -3.32 -11.64
N ARG A 292 11.90 -2.67 -11.42
CA ARG A 292 11.96 -1.37 -10.78
C ARG A 292 13.01 -0.46 -11.40
N MET A 293 12.91 0.83 -11.11
CA MET A 293 13.96 1.81 -11.39
C MET A 293 15.19 1.54 -10.53
N THR A 294 16.35 1.95 -11.02
CA THR A 294 17.61 1.88 -10.28
C THR A 294 17.65 2.86 -9.11
N ASP A 295 16.95 3.99 -9.23
CA ASP A 295 16.76 4.96 -8.17
C ASP A 295 15.33 5.53 -8.23
N PHE A 296 14.75 5.83 -7.06
CA PHE A 296 13.41 6.42 -6.94
C PHE A 296 13.47 7.94 -6.73
N ARG A 297 14.67 8.49 -6.48
CA ARG A 297 14.92 9.92 -6.32
C ARG A 297 15.86 10.44 -7.41
N HIS A 298 15.47 11.50 -8.10
CA HIS A 298 16.28 12.17 -9.11
C HIS A 298 16.28 13.70 -8.88
N GLY A 299 17.06 14.12 -7.86
CA GLY A 299 17.07 15.51 -7.40
C GLY A 299 15.75 15.88 -6.73
N ARG A 300 14.99 16.79 -7.32
CA ARG A 300 13.67 17.26 -6.86
C ARG A 300 12.51 16.38 -7.36
N VAL A 301 12.79 15.34 -8.13
CA VAL A 301 11.80 14.44 -8.72
C VAL A 301 11.82 13.09 -7.98
N LEU A 302 10.68 12.67 -7.47
CA LEU A 302 10.49 11.48 -6.65
C LEU A 302 9.44 10.58 -7.31
N PHE A 303 9.77 9.31 -7.56
CA PHE A 303 8.88 8.35 -8.20
C PHE A 303 8.23 7.43 -7.17
N VAL A 304 6.92 7.18 -7.31
CA VAL A 304 6.12 6.31 -6.42
C VAL A 304 5.27 5.32 -7.21
N GLY A 305 4.93 4.20 -6.60
CA GLY A 305 4.04 3.19 -7.15
C GLY A 305 4.55 2.60 -8.48
N ASP A 306 3.64 2.31 -9.40
CA ASP A 306 3.95 1.67 -10.68
C ASP A 306 4.89 2.50 -11.58
N ALA A 307 5.02 3.80 -11.34
CA ALA A 307 6.01 4.64 -12.01
C ALA A 307 7.44 4.26 -11.59
N ALA A 308 7.64 3.86 -10.33
CA ALA A 308 8.93 3.45 -9.77
C ALA A 308 9.18 1.95 -9.91
N HIS A 309 8.19 1.10 -9.60
CA HIS A 309 8.33 -0.36 -9.59
C HIS A 309 7.03 -1.07 -9.96
N GLN A 310 7.15 -2.21 -10.60
CA GLN A 310 6.05 -3.02 -11.10
C GLN A 310 6.21 -4.46 -10.63
N VAL A 311 5.10 -5.08 -10.25
CA VAL A 311 5.06 -6.48 -9.82
C VAL A 311 3.93 -7.22 -10.50
N SER A 312 4.01 -8.56 -10.57
CA SER A 312 2.91 -9.37 -11.05
C SER A 312 1.71 -9.27 -10.09
N PRO A 313 0.46 -9.51 -10.55
CA PRO A 313 -0.73 -9.43 -9.70
C PRO A 313 -0.76 -10.52 -8.62
N PHE A 314 0.07 -11.58 -8.77
CA PHE A 314 0.13 -12.66 -7.79
C PHE A 314 0.75 -12.20 -6.47
N GLY A 315 -0.08 -12.17 -5.45
CA GLY A 315 0.26 -11.66 -4.14
C GLY A 315 -0.32 -10.28 -3.83
N ALA A 316 -1.06 -9.67 -4.78
CA ALA A 316 -1.74 -8.39 -4.57
C ALA A 316 -0.79 -7.28 -4.07
N ARG A 317 0.42 -7.15 -4.66
CA ARG A 317 1.47 -6.27 -4.13
C ARG A 317 1.50 -4.87 -4.74
N GLY A 318 1.08 -4.68 -5.99
CA GLY A 318 1.29 -3.43 -6.74
C GLY A 318 0.75 -2.19 -6.03
N ALA A 319 -0.57 -2.01 -5.99
CA ALA A 319 -1.20 -0.86 -5.32
C ALA A 319 -0.84 -0.80 -3.82
N ASN A 320 -0.78 -1.96 -3.15
CA ASN A 320 -0.41 -2.03 -1.74
C ASN A 320 1.03 -1.53 -1.47
N SER A 321 1.97 -1.80 -2.36
CA SER A 321 3.33 -1.24 -2.26
C SER A 321 3.35 0.25 -2.57
N GLY A 322 2.56 0.70 -3.53
CA GLY A 322 2.44 2.13 -3.87
C GLY A 322 1.91 2.98 -2.70
N PHE A 323 0.93 2.48 -1.93
CA PHE A 323 0.50 3.15 -0.70
C PHE A 323 1.62 3.23 0.35
N GLN A 324 2.41 2.16 0.48
CA GLN A 324 3.55 2.15 1.39
C GLN A 324 4.69 3.08 0.92
N ASP A 325 4.85 3.30 -0.40
CA ASP A 325 5.81 4.29 -0.90
C ASP A 325 5.43 5.70 -0.45
N VAL A 326 4.15 6.05 -0.58
CA VAL A 326 3.61 7.33 -0.14
C VAL A 326 3.74 7.49 1.37
N ASP A 327 3.38 6.47 2.12
CA ASP A 327 3.45 6.45 3.59
C ASP A 327 4.88 6.72 4.09
N ASP A 328 5.91 6.12 3.44
CA ASP A 328 7.32 6.34 3.76
C ASP A 328 7.84 7.71 3.26
N LEU A 329 7.37 8.19 2.10
CA LEU A 329 7.87 9.41 1.47
C LEU A 329 7.37 10.69 2.13
N MET A 330 6.05 10.77 2.38
CA MET A 330 5.41 12.09 2.56
C MET A 330 5.80 12.77 3.86
N TRP A 331 6.01 12.04 4.96
CA TRP A 331 6.50 12.64 6.20
C TRP A 331 7.96 13.13 6.08
N LYS A 332 8.80 12.38 5.34
CA LYS A 332 10.20 12.75 5.07
C LYS A 332 10.24 14.04 4.24
N LEU A 333 9.45 14.09 3.17
CA LEU A 333 9.32 15.26 2.32
C LEU A 333 8.80 16.48 3.10
N ALA A 334 7.79 16.28 3.95
CA ALA A 334 7.24 17.36 4.78
C ALA A 334 8.29 17.95 5.75
N LEU A 335 9.09 17.13 6.42
CA LEU A 335 10.15 17.60 7.30
C LEU A 335 11.24 18.38 6.52
N VAL A 336 11.60 17.91 5.34
CA VAL A 336 12.59 18.60 4.47
C VAL A 336 12.03 19.93 3.98
N MET A 337 10.79 19.97 3.49
CA MET A 337 10.14 21.21 3.01
C MET A 337 9.95 22.24 4.13
N LYS A 338 9.76 21.80 5.37
CA LYS A 338 9.65 22.67 6.56
C LYS A 338 11.02 23.07 7.15
N GLY A 339 12.13 22.59 6.57
CA GLY A 339 13.47 22.85 7.12
C GLY A 339 13.77 22.14 8.45
N GLN A 340 12.97 21.13 8.82
CA GLN A 340 13.13 20.36 10.06
C GLN A 340 14.04 19.14 9.90
N ALA A 341 14.38 18.78 8.67
CA ALA A 341 15.33 17.72 8.35
C ALA A 341 16.17 18.11 7.13
N PRO A 342 17.42 17.60 7.03
CA PRO A 342 18.26 17.84 5.86
C PRO A 342 17.73 17.09 4.62
N ASP A 343 18.06 17.59 3.44
CA ASP A 343 17.64 17.03 2.13
C ASP A 343 18.03 15.55 1.97
N LYS A 344 19.17 15.11 2.55
CA LYS A 344 19.63 13.71 2.55
C LYS A 344 18.63 12.72 3.19
N LEU A 345 17.64 13.20 3.97
CA LEU A 345 16.58 12.33 4.50
C LEU A 345 15.79 11.66 3.36
N LEU A 346 15.64 12.33 2.22
CA LEU A 346 14.93 11.78 1.07
C LEU A 346 15.70 10.68 0.33
N ASP A 347 17.01 10.58 0.50
CA ASP A 347 17.79 9.44 -0.03
C ASP A 347 17.38 8.13 0.68
N THR A 348 16.96 8.23 1.95
CA THR A 348 16.48 7.07 2.71
C THR A 348 15.14 6.56 2.21
N TYR A 349 14.30 7.41 1.60
CA TYR A 349 13.10 6.96 0.90
C TYR A 349 13.47 6.01 -0.25
N ALA A 350 14.38 6.44 -1.14
CA ALA A 350 14.81 5.62 -2.25
C ALA A 350 15.40 4.28 -1.77
N HIS A 351 16.28 4.31 -0.76
CA HIS A 351 16.89 3.11 -0.18
C HIS A 351 15.84 2.15 0.41
N ASP A 352 14.98 2.63 1.31
CA ASP A 352 14.01 1.82 2.04
C ASP A 352 12.98 1.21 1.07
N ARG A 353 12.52 2.00 0.08
CA ARG A 353 11.50 1.53 -0.87
C ARG A 353 12.07 0.65 -1.98
N GLN A 354 13.34 0.82 -2.37
CA GLN A 354 14.03 -0.12 -3.25
C GLN A 354 14.21 -1.49 -2.58
N PHE A 355 14.62 -1.51 -1.31
CA PHE A 355 14.70 -2.74 -0.52
C PHE A 355 13.34 -3.47 -0.50
N ALA A 356 12.26 -2.76 -0.20
CA ALA A 356 10.91 -3.32 -0.20
C ALA A 356 10.45 -3.76 -1.61
N ALA A 357 10.79 -3.01 -2.66
CA ALA A 357 10.49 -3.37 -4.04
C ALA A 357 11.22 -4.64 -4.47
N ASP A 358 12.51 -4.81 -4.11
CA ASP A 358 13.29 -6.03 -4.40
C ASP A 358 12.66 -7.26 -3.72
N GLU A 359 12.26 -7.15 -2.46
CA GLU A 359 11.54 -8.24 -1.77
C GLU A 359 10.21 -8.56 -2.46
N ASN A 360 9.43 -7.55 -2.84
CA ASN A 360 8.17 -7.72 -3.55
C ASN A 360 8.37 -8.34 -4.94
N ILE A 361 9.37 -7.91 -5.70
CA ILE A 361 9.73 -8.45 -7.02
C ILE A 361 10.16 -9.91 -6.88
N MET A 362 11.01 -10.24 -5.91
CA MET A 362 11.45 -11.61 -5.64
C MET A 362 10.26 -12.52 -5.33
N ASN A 363 9.39 -12.11 -4.41
CA ASN A 363 8.21 -12.89 -4.02
C ASN A 363 7.20 -13.03 -5.16
N SER A 364 6.95 -11.96 -5.93
CA SER A 364 6.06 -11.97 -7.10
C SER A 364 6.60 -12.85 -8.22
N THR A 365 7.91 -12.81 -8.49
CA THR A 365 8.57 -13.65 -9.50
C THR A 365 8.45 -15.13 -9.13
N ARG A 366 8.75 -15.48 -7.85
CA ARG A 366 8.61 -16.87 -7.36
C ARG A 366 7.16 -17.36 -7.46
N SER A 367 6.19 -16.53 -7.09
CA SER A 367 4.77 -16.87 -7.22
C SER A 367 4.39 -17.09 -8.68
N THR A 368 4.83 -16.21 -9.57
CA THR A 368 4.55 -16.34 -11.02
C THR A 368 5.17 -17.61 -11.59
N ASP A 369 6.44 -17.90 -11.31
CA ASP A 369 7.12 -19.10 -11.79
C ASP A 369 6.50 -20.40 -11.24
N PHE A 370 5.96 -20.37 -10.01
CA PHE A 370 5.22 -21.50 -9.44
C PHE A 370 3.86 -21.70 -10.11
N ILE A 371 3.11 -20.62 -10.30
CA ILE A 371 1.77 -20.63 -10.90
C ILE A 371 1.85 -21.01 -12.39
N THR A 372 2.84 -20.49 -13.10
CA THR A 372 3.01 -20.63 -14.55
C THR A 372 4.34 -21.33 -14.88
N PRO A 373 4.49 -22.64 -14.61
CA PRO A 373 5.74 -23.36 -14.81
C PRO A 373 6.13 -23.41 -16.30
N LYS A 374 7.40 -23.06 -16.60
CA LYS A 374 7.92 -22.87 -17.97
C LYS A 374 8.44 -24.16 -18.61
N SER A 375 8.53 -25.26 -17.89
CA SER A 375 9.03 -26.54 -18.38
C SER A 375 8.24 -27.71 -17.78
N ARG A 376 8.39 -28.90 -18.44
CA ARG A 376 7.82 -30.14 -17.90
C ARG A 376 8.36 -30.45 -16.51
N THR A 377 9.64 -30.21 -16.26
CA THR A 377 10.27 -30.41 -14.94
C THR A 377 9.69 -29.48 -13.87
N SER A 378 9.54 -28.20 -14.16
CA SER A 378 8.95 -27.25 -13.22
C SER A 378 7.47 -27.54 -12.95
N LYS A 379 6.71 -28.02 -13.97
CA LYS A 379 5.32 -28.48 -13.80
C LYS A 379 5.25 -29.70 -12.88
N THR A 380 6.14 -30.70 -13.10
CA THR A 380 6.21 -31.90 -12.24
C THR A 380 6.56 -31.53 -10.80
N PHE A 381 7.53 -30.64 -10.62
CA PHE A 381 7.89 -30.12 -9.28
C PHE A 381 6.69 -29.43 -8.59
N ARG A 382 6.02 -28.51 -9.27
CA ARG A 382 4.81 -27.82 -8.75
C ARG A 382 3.74 -28.82 -8.30
N ASN A 383 3.41 -29.79 -9.17
CA ASN A 383 2.37 -30.77 -8.87
C ASN A 383 2.76 -31.67 -7.68
N ALA A 384 4.03 -32.08 -7.59
CA ALA A 384 4.54 -32.83 -6.43
C ALA A 384 4.46 -32.02 -5.13
N VAL A 385 4.81 -30.72 -5.17
CA VAL A 385 4.68 -29.83 -4.00
C VAL A 385 3.21 -29.68 -3.58
N LEU A 386 2.28 -29.50 -4.53
CA LEU A 386 0.85 -29.41 -4.24
C LEU A 386 0.31 -30.72 -3.64
N ALA A 387 0.69 -31.88 -4.18
CA ALA A 387 0.30 -33.17 -3.61
C ALA A 387 0.81 -33.36 -2.16
N LEU A 388 2.07 -32.98 -1.89
CA LEU A 388 2.64 -33.02 -0.53
C LEU A 388 1.97 -32.01 0.42
N ALA A 389 1.55 -30.86 -0.08
CA ALA A 389 0.93 -29.79 0.72
C ALA A 389 -0.40 -30.22 1.37
N LYS A 390 -1.10 -31.21 0.81
CA LYS A 390 -2.30 -31.82 1.42
C LYS A 390 -2.01 -32.33 2.82
N GLN A 391 -0.89 -33.01 3.03
CA GLN A 391 -0.57 -33.73 4.26
C GLN A 391 0.56 -33.07 5.07
N HIS A 392 1.42 -32.26 4.45
CA HIS A 392 2.65 -31.78 5.08
C HIS A 392 2.72 -30.24 5.13
N PRO A 393 2.69 -29.62 6.34
CA PRO A 393 2.78 -28.17 6.51
C PRO A 393 4.03 -27.53 5.91
N PHE A 394 5.18 -28.23 5.87
CA PHE A 394 6.40 -27.68 5.27
C PHE A 394 6.23 -27.42 3.77
N ALA A 395 5.50 -28.29 3.05
CA ALA A 395 5.27 -28.17 1.62
C ALA A 395 4.35 -26.95 1.29
N ARG A 396 3.44 -26.59 2.20
CA ARG A 396 2.58 -25.41 2.07
C ARG A 396 3.39 -24.11 1.99
N LYS A 397 4.53 -24.04 2.69
CA LYS A 397 5.45 -22.88 2.63
C LYS A 397 6.09 -22.72 1.24
N LEU A 398 6.18 -23.78 0.43
CA LEU A 398 6.71 -23.73 -0.93
C LEU A 398 5.71 -23.19 -1.95
N VAL A 399 4.42 -23.23 -1.65
CA VAL A 399 3.34 -22.72 -2.52
C VAL A 399 3.19 -21.21 -2.40
N ASN A 400 4.02 -20.47 -1.81
CA ASN A 400 4.11 -18.99 -1.70
C ASN A 400 2.76 -18.20 -1.67
N SER A 401 1.64 -18.88 -1.39
CA SER A 401 0.31 -18.27 -1.45
C SER A 401 -0.10 -17.58 -0.13
N GLY A 402 0.53 -17.95 1.00
CA GLY A 402 0.24 -17.38 2.32
C GLY A 402 0.91 -16.04 2.61
N ARG A 403 1.66 -15.47 1.66
CA ARG A 403 2.35 -14.18 1.80
C ARG A 403 1.74 -13.07 0.95
N LEU A 404 0.42 -13.04 0.85
CA LEU A 404 -0.27 -12.00 0.10
C LEU A 404 -0.03 -10.64 0.73
N SER A 405 0.72 -9.80 0.01
CA SER A 405 0.96 -8.39 0.34
C SER A 405 1.32 -8.11 1.82
N MET A 406 2.15 -8.93 2.42
CA MET A 406 2.74 -8.59 3.72
C MET A 406 3.69 -7.41 3.55
N PRO A 407 3.69 -6.43 4.45
CA PRO A 407 4.63 -5.33 4.42
C PRO A 407 6.06 -5.83 4.63
N SER A 408 7.02 -5.21 3.94
CA SER A 408 8.43 -5.45 4.19
C SER A 408 8.83 -4.84 5.53
N PHE A 409 9.67 -5.55 6.28
CA PHE A 409 10.31 -4.99 7.47
C PHE A 409 11.56 -4.23 7.02
N LEU A 410 11.59 -2.93 7.22
CA LEU A 410 12.68 -2.05 6.78
C LEU A 410 13.90 -2.15 7.72
N THR A 411 14.36 -3.38 7.99
CA THR A 411 15.44 -3.66 8.96
C THR A 411 16.79 -3.11 8.53
N GLU A 412 16.99 -2.92 7.22
CA GLU A 412 18.22 -2.34 6.65
C GLU A 412 18.21 -0.80 6.63
N SER A 413 17.13 -0.16 7.08
CA SER A 413 17.03 1.29 7.09
C SER A 413 18.07 1.91 8.05
N VAL A 414 18.84 2.86 7.52
CA VAL A 414 19.81 3.62 8.30
C VAL A 414 19.18 4.53 9.36
N LEU A 415 17.87 4.74 9.25
CA LEU A 415 17.07 5.51 10.20
C LEU A 415 16.78 4.75 11.50
N ASN A 416 16.93 3.43 11.49
CA ASN A 416 16.71 2.60 12.67
C ASN A 416 17.82 2.76 13.70
N THR A 417 17.44 2.75 14.97
CA THR A 417 18.39 2.61 16.08
C THR A 417 18.49 1.12 16.43
N PRO A 418 19.69 0.51 16.32
CA PRO A 418 19.89 -0.89 16.66
C PRO A 418 19.50 -1.20 18.11
N ASP A 419 18.96 -2.41 18.34
CA ASP A 419 18.68 -2.90 19.69
C ASP A 419 19.98 -3.01 20.51
N ALA A 420 19.96 -2.46 21.72
CA ALA A 420 21.00 -2.66 22.73
C ALA A 420 20.60 -3.72 23.77
N GLU A 421 19.34 -4.13 23.78
CA GLU A 421 18.76 -5.05 24.75
C GLU A 421 18.00 -6.18 24.05
N LEU A 422 17.79 -7.28 24.76
CA LEU A 422 17.06 -8.44 24.21
C LEU A 422 15.55 -8.21 24.29
N PHE A 423 14.89 -8.42 23.14
CA PHE A 423 13.44 -8.45 22.99
C PHE A 423 13.04 -9.72 22.27
N ALA A 424 11.90 -10.29 22.67
CA ALA A 424 11.23 -11.32 21.89
C ALA A 424 10.25 -10.68 20.88
N GLY A 425 9.71 -11.49 19.96
CA GLY A 425 8.69 -11.04 19.02
C GLY A 425 9.20 -10.26 17.81
N GLN A 426 8.25 -9.71 17.06
CA GLN A 426 8.50 -9.17 15.71
C GLN A 426 8.57 -7.64 15.66
N MET A 427 8.29 -6.92 16.74
CA MET A 427 8.33 -5.46 16.77
C MET A 427 9.75 -4.92 16.81
N VAL A 428 10.59 -5.39 15.90
CA VAL A 428 12.00 -4.96 15.74
C VAL A 428 12.08 -3.58 15.07
N PRO A 429 13.18 -2.82 15.24
CA PRO A 429 13.40 -1.62 14.43
C PRO A 429 13.26 -1.91 12.93
N GLY A 430 12.45 -1.12 12.24
CA GLY A 430 12.06 -1.34 10.84
C GLY A 430 10.75 -2.12 10.65
N ALA A 431 10.18 -2.74 11.68
CA ALA A 431 8.88 -3.37 11.60
C ALA A 431 7.75 -2.34 11.56
N PRO A 432 6.70 -2.52 10.73
CA PRO A 432 5.47 -1.76 10.89
C PRO A 432 4.84 -2.10 12.24
N MET A 433 4.24 -1.12 12.91
CA MET A 433 3.57 -1.35 14.19
C MET A 433 2.44 -2.38 14.03
N ASP A 434 2.21 -3.16 15.07
CA ASP A 434 1.07 -4.07 15.15
C ASP A 434 -0.04 -3.43 15.99
N ASP A 435 -1.26 -3.39 15.41
CA ASP A 435 -2.43 -2.81 16.06
C ASP A 435 -2.89 -3.64 17.26
N ALA A 436 -3.67 -3.05 18.16
CA ALA A 436 -4.26 -3.73 19.30
C ALA A 436 -5.54 -3.03 19.78
N PRO A 437 -6.51 -3.78 20.37
CA PRO A 437 -7.62 -3.18 21.07
C PRO A 437 -7.15 -2.57 22.39
N VAL A 438 -7.61 -1.37 22.67
CA VAL A 438 -7.31 -0.59 23.89
C VAL A 438 -8.58 0.10 24.38
N GLN A 439 -8.52 0.72 25.56
CA GLN A 439 -9.57 1.63 26.01
C GLN A 439 -8.97 3.01 26.23
N VAL A 440 -9.70 4.03 25.82
CA VAL A 440 -9.37 5.45 26.03
C VAL A 440 -10.57 6.11 26.72
N ASP A 441 -10.35 6.72 27.87
CA ASP A 441 -11.41 7.34 28.69
C ASP A 441 -12.61 6.41 28.93
N GLY A 442 -12.31 5.10 29.16
CA GLY A 442 -13.31 4.05 29.43
C GLY A 442 -14.11 3.60 28.20
N ARG A 443 -13.71 4.00 26.99
CA ARG A 443 -14.33 3.58 25.73
C ARG A 443 -13.39 2.67 24.94
N ASP A 444 -13.94 1.66 24.32
CA ASP A 444 -13.19 0.77 23.43
C ASP A 444 -12.67 1.55 22.23
N ALA A 445 -11.41 1.33 21.89
CA ALA A 445 -10.67 1.97 20.83
C ALA A 445 -9.60 1.02 20.27
N TRP A 446 -8.88 1.46 19.25
CA TRP A 446 -7.75 0.76 18.68
C TRP A 446 -6.48 1.60 18.82
N LEU A 447 -5.31 0.96 18.99
CA LEU A 447 -4.04 1.66 18.95
C LEU A 447 -3.89 2.47 17.67
N LEU A 448 -4.33 1.92 16.55
CA LEU A 448 -4.30 2.55 15.22
C LEU A 448 -4.98 3.92 15.21
N ASP A 449 -6.07 4.10 15.96
CA ASP A 449 -6.79 5.38 16.05
C ASP A 449 -6.08 6.42 16.94
N GLN A 450 -5.13 5.98 17.75
CA GLN A 450 -4.43 6.85 18.70
C GLN A 450 -3.07 7.35 18.17
N VAL A 451 -2.53 6.69 17.16
CA VAL A 451 -1.25 7.04 16.55
C VAL A 451 -1.45 8.15 15.52
N GLY A 452 -0.90 9.33 15.79
CA GLY A 452 -1.02 10.53 14.95
C GLY A 452 -0.04 10.55 13.76
N GLN A 453 0.05 11.74 13.13
CA GLN A 453 0.86 12.01 11.92
C GLN A 453 2.35 12.29 12.19
N GLY A 454 2.80 12.28 13.46
CA GLY A 454 4.16 12.58 13.88
C GLY A 454 4.84 11.40 14.56
N PHE A 455 6.02 11.63 15.10
CA PHE A 455 6.69 10.64 15.93
C PHE A 455 5.90 10.34 17.19
N GLN A 456 5.80 9.05 17.57
CA GLN A 456 5.08 8.59 18.75
C GLN A 456 6.01 7.78 19.66
N CYS A 457 5.97 8.08 20.94
CA CYS A 457 6.60 7.25 21.96
C CYS A 457 5.50 6.45 22.69
N LEU A 458 5.51 5.13 22.58
CA LEU A 458 4.67 4.25 23.40
C LEU A 458 5.45 3.95 24.67
N LEU A 459 4.96 4.41 25.83
CA LEU A 459 5.55 4.13 27.14
C LEU A 459 4.65 3.18 27.93
N PHE A 460 5.12 1.97 28.19
CA PHE A 460 4.41 0.99 29.01
C PHE A 460 4.66 1.24 30.51
N ALA A 461 3.60 1.42 31.29
CA ALA A 461 3.70 1.81 32.69
C ALA A 461 2.55 1.22 33.53
N ASP A 462 2.88 0.64 34.68
CA ASP A 462 1.88 0.11 35.64
C ASP A 462 1.37 1.20 36.59
N ALA A 463 2.10 2.33 36.70
CA ALA A 463 1.76 3.47 37.51
C ALA A 463 2.12 4.76 36.77
N ALA A 464 1.56 5.89 37.21
CA ALA A 464 1.91 7.19 36.63
C ALA A 464 3.43 7.46 36.74
N PRO A 465 4.10 7.88 35.64
CA PRO A 465 5.48 8.27 35.67
C PRO A 465 5.75 9.39 36.69
N ASP A 466 6.95 9.44 37.27
CA ASP A 466 7.31 10.48 38.20
C ASP A 466 7.42 11.87 37.52
N ALA A 467 7.52 12.91 38.34
CA ALA A 467 7.56 14.30 37.85
C ALA A 467 8.77 14.57 36.92
N GLN A 468 9.90 13.91 37.16
CA GLN A 468 11.10 14.05 36.32
C GLN A 468 10.87 13.41 34.93
N ALA A 469 10.32 12.21 34.89
CA ALA A 469 9.98 11.52 33.64
C ALA A 469 8.92 12.33 32.84
N LEU A 470 7.87 12.82 33.50
CA LEU A 470 6.84 13.65 32.86
C LEU A 470 7.43 14.93 32.26
N ALA A 471 8.29 15.64 32.98
CA ALA A 471 8.95 16.84 32.46
C ALA A 471 9.83 16.53 31.24
N ALA A 472 10.54 15.40 31.25
CA ALA A 472 11.33 14.95 30.10
C ALA A 472 10.46 14.61 28.88
N LEU A 473 9.32 13.93 29.08
CA LEU A 473 8.37 13.63 28.01
C LEU A 473 7.73 14.90 27.43
N GLN A 474 7.41 15.89 28.27
CA GLN A 474 6.95 17.20 27.81
C GLN A 474 8.01 17.93 26.97
N THR A 475 9.29 17.81 27.35
CA THR A 475 10.40 18.36 26.55
C THR A 475 10.48 17.69 25.16
N LEU A 476 10.26 16.38 25.05
CA LEU A 476 10.18 15.69 23.77
C LEU A 476 9.03 16.18 22.89
N GLN A 477 7.87 16.48 23.50
CA GLN A 477 6.71 17.03 22.76
C GLN A 477 6.97 18.45 22.21
N GLN A 478 7.84 19.22 22.85
CA GLN A 478 8.16 20.61 22.48
C GLN A 478 9.45 20.71 21.62
N GLY A 479 10.06 19.61 21.26
CA GLY A 479 11.26 19.57 20.44
C GLY A 479 11.04 20.10 19.01
N ALA A 480 12.12 20.40 18.28
CA ALA A 480 12.08 20.83 16.88
C ALA A 480 11.37 19.83 15.97
N VAL A 481 11.51 18.55 16.25
CA VAL A 481 10.69 17.46 15.73
C VAL A 481 9.94 16.87 16.93
N PRO A 482 8.64 17.21 17.10
CA PRO A 482 7.88 16.77 18.26
C PRO A 482 7.71 15.25 18.33
N VAL A 483 7.81 14.69 19.54
CA VAL A 483 7.49 13.30 19.84
C VAL A 483 6.30 13.28 20.81
N ASN A 484 5.15 12.83 20.35
CA ASN A 484 4.00 12.63 21.23
C ASN A 484 4.18 11.33 22.01
N THR A 485 3.75 11.34 23.28
CA THR A 485 3.82 10.12 24.11
C THR A 485 2.42 9.62 24.39
N LEU A 486 2.23 8.31 24.16
CA LEU A 486 1.06 7.53 24.57
C LEU A 486 1.50 6.61 25.71
N ILE A 487 0.87 6.73 26.86
CA ILE A 487 1.13 5.87 28.02
C ILE A 487 0.24 4.64 27.90
N VAL A 488 0.85 3.45 27.87
CA VAL A 488 0.13 2.17 27.79
C VAL A 488 0.15 1.53 29.16
N SER A 489 -1.03 1.23 29.70
CA SER A 489 -1.15 0.68 31.05
C SER A 489 -2.17 -0.46 31.08
N PRO A 490 -1.98 -1.49 31.93
CA PRO A 490 -2.99 -2.55 32.11
C PRO A 490 -4.27 -2.05 32.81
N GLN A 491 -4.23 -0.87 33.43
CA GLN A 491 -5.34 -0.26 34.16
C GLN A 491 -5.45 1.24 33.89
N ALA A 492 -6.60 1.81 34.21
CA ALA A 492 -6.80 3.25 34.06
C ALA A 492 -5.84 4.03 34.97
N LEU A 493 -5.11 4.96 34.39
CA LEU A 493 -4.23 5.90 35.08
C LEU A 493 -4.67 7.33 34.75
N SER A 494 -4.44 8.25 35.65
CA SER A 494 -4.57 9.69 35.40
C SER A 494 -3.17 10.30 35.30
N VAL A 495 -2.79 10.72 34.10
CA VAL A 495 -1.48 11.33 33.85
C VAL A 495 -1.70 12.66 33.14
N PRO A 496 -1.61 13.80 33.87
CA PRO A 496 -1.88 15.11 33.29
C PRO A 496 -1.01 15.42 32.07
N GLY A 497 -1.64 15.82 30.96
CA GLY A 497 -0.96 16.22 29.73
C GLY A 497 -0.59 15.05 28.79
N PHE A 498 -0.98 13.81 29.12
CA PHE A 498 -0.71 12.63 28.30
C PHE A 498 -1.95 11.77 28.14
N SER A 499 -2.12 11.19 26.95
CA SER A 499 -3.15 10.18 26.69
C SER A 499 -2.72 8.82 27.28
N VAL A 500 -3.67 8.16 27.94
CA VAL A 500 -3.48 6.82 28.52
C VAL A 500 -4.30 5.82 27.73
N LEU A 501 -3.64 4.80 27.21
CA LEU A 501 -4.23 3.64 26.53
C LEU A 501 -4.30 2.49 27.53
N VAL A 502 -5.50 2.00 27.85
CA VAL A 502 -5.66 0.88 28.76
C VAL A 502 -5.64 -0.43 27.97
N ASP A 503 -4.56 -1.20 28.12
CA ASP A 503 -4.36 -2.54 27.55
C ASP A 503 -4.89 -3.61 28.52
N ALA A 504 -6.18 -3.56 28.81
CA ALA A 504 -6.81 -4.44 29.83
C ALA A 504 -6.66 -5.94 29.54
N GLN A 505 -6.50 -6.33 28.28
CA GLN A 505 -6.35 -7.72 27.84
C GLN A 505 -4.89 -8.13 27.60
N GLY A 506 -3.93 -7.21 27.72
CA GLY A 506 -2.51 -7.44 27.51
C GLY A 506 -2.10 -7.71 26.07
N TRP A 507 -2.92 -7.28 25.09
CA TRP A 507 -2.58 -7.45 23.67
C TRP A 507 -1.34 -6.67 23.25
N MET A 508 -1.26 -5.39 23.66
CA MET A 508 -0.08 -4.58 23.38
C MET A 508 1.15 -5.11 24.11
N ALA A 509 1.04 -5.39 25.42
CA ALA A 509 2.14 -5.94 26.20
C ALA A 509 2.72 -7.20 25.57
N LYS A 510 1.85 -8.11 25.10
CA LYS A 510 2.26 -9.35 24.42
C LYS A 510 2.90 -9.11 23.06
N ARG A 511 2.29 -8.28 22.18
CA ARG A 511 2.79 -8.03 20.82
C ARG A 511 4.12 -7.30 20.81
N TYR A 512 4.29 -6.38 21.74
CA TYR A 512 5.48 -5.54 21.88
C TYR A 512 6.51 -6.13 22.85
N ASP A 513 6.30 -7.32 23.39
CA ASP A 513 7.16 -7.93 24.44
C ASP A 513 7.49 -6.90 25.54
N ALA A 514 6.47 -6.18 25.98
CA ALA A 514 6.62 -5.02 26.85
C ALA A 514 6.32 -5.34 28.31
N GLN A 515 7.04 -4.69 29.19
CA GLN A 515 6.86 -4.65 30.65
C GLN A 515 6.91 -3.18 31.11
N ALA A 516 6.59 -2.93 32.37
CA ALA A 516 6.67 -1.57 32.92
C ALA A 516 8.05 -0.95 32.69
N GLY A 517 8.09 0.27 32.15
CA GLY A 517 9.29 0.99 31.73
C GLY A 517 9.66 0.82 30.25
N THR A 518 9.16 -0.21 29.57
CA THR A 518 9.44 -0.42 28.14
C THR A 518 8.93 0.76 27.32
N ALA A 519 9.74 1.22 26.38
CA ALA A 519 9.39 2.28 25.46
C ALA A 519 9.69 1.90 24.02
N TYR A 520 8.79 2.30 23.10
CA TYR A 520 8.92 2.18 21.65
C TYR A 520 8.82 3.55 21.00
N LEU A 521 9.70 3.84 20.07
CA LEU A 521 9.60 5.03 19.23
C LEU A 521 9.11 4.61 17.84
N LEU A 522 7.99 5.19 17.39
CA LEU A 522 7.41 5.00 16.07
C LEU A 522 7.66 6.23 15.19
N ARG A 523 7.97 5.99 13.91
CA ARG A 523 8.01 7.03 12.86
C ARG A 523 6.58 7.48 12.52
N PRO A 524 6.42 8.62 11.80
CA PRO A 524 5.12 9.08 11.30
C PRO A 524 4.39 8.05 10.40
N ASP A 525 5.14 7.20 9.68
CA ASP A 525 4.63 6.07 8.91
C ASP A 525 4.44 4.79 9.75
N GLN A 526 4.35 4.94 11.07
CA GLN A 526 4.06 3.86 12.01
C GLN A 526 5.05 2.68 12.00
N HIS A 527 6.31 2.88 11.55
CA HIS A 527 7.36 1.89 11.72
C HIS A 527 8.11 2.11 13.04
N VAL A 528 8.49 1.02 13.67
CA VAL A 528 9.36 1.04 14.85
C VAL A 528 10.73 1.56 14.45
N VAL A 529 11.20 2.63 15.12
CA VAL A 529 12.54 3.19 14.92
C VAL A 529 13.51 2.65 15.96
N ALA A 530 13.02 2.53 17.19
CA ALA A 530 13.83 2.15 18.34
C ALA A 530 12.95 1.58 19.44
N ARG A 531 13.54 0.80 20.34
CA ARG A 531 12.88 0.27 21.54
C ARG A 531 13.88 0.11 22.68
N TRP A 532 13.39 0.27 23.91
CA TRP A 532 14.18 0.19 25.13
C TRP A 532 13.39 -0.53 26.23
N ARG A 533 14.05 -1.28 27.09
CA ARG A 533 13.44 -1.89 28.29
C ARG A 533 13.10 -0.84 29.34
N GLN A 534 13.83 0.26 29.37
CA GLN A 534 13.57 1.40 30.23
C GLN A 534 13.63 2.69 29.42
N LEU A 535 12.63 3.55 29.57
CA LEU A 535 12.61 4.85 28.90
C LEU A 535 13.84 5.67 29.27
N GLN A 536 14.54 6.14 28.24
CA GLN A 536 15.68 7.04 28.34
C GLN A 536 15.43 8.24 27.41
N PRO A 537 14.95 9.39 27.90
CA PRO A 537 14.58 10.53 27.06
C PRO A 537 15.71 11.01 26.14
N ALA A 538 16.95 11.00 26.61
CA ALA A 538 18.12 11.34 25.76
C ALA A 538 18.33 10.35 24.61
N ALA A 539 18.07 9.04 24.82
CA ALA A 539 18.13 8.04 23.77
C ALA A 539 17.01 8.21 22.75
N VAL A 540 15.79 8.62 23.20
CA VAL A 540 14.68 8.97 22.31
C VAL A 540 15.07 10.15 21.42
N GLN A 541 15.65 11.22 21.97
CA GLN A 541 16.12 12.38 21.18
C GLN A 541 17.18 11.97 20.15
N ALA A 542 18.16 11.15 20.55
CA ALA A 542 19.18 10.63 19.63
C ALA A 542 18.58 9.77 18.52
N ALA A 543 17.58 8.94 18.84
CA ALA A 543 16.88 8.12 17.86
C ALA A 543 16.06 8.98 16.87
N VAL A 544 15.41 10.05 17.32
CA VAL A 544 14.74 11.03 16.45
C VAL A 544 15.74 11.73 15.54
N ALA A 545 16.87 12.19 16.08
CA ALA A 545 17.91 12.84 15.28
C ALA A 545 18.44 11.88 14.17
N ARG A 546 18.64 10.60 14.49
CA ARG A 546 18.97 9.56 13.50
C ARG A 546 17.83 9.37 12.49
N ALA A 547 16.60 9.19 12.96
CA ALA A 547 15.43 8.95 12.10
C ALA A 547 15.10 10.13 11.18
N THR A 548 15.60 11.31 11.47
CA THR A 548 15.50 12.52 10.64
C THR A 548 16.79 12.87 9.90
N ALA A 549 17.75 11.94 9.88
CA ALA A 549 19.06 12.08 9.21
C ALA A 549 19.85 13.33 9.64
N GLN A 550 19.69 13.78 10.89
CA GLN A 550 20.43 14.92 11.44
C GLN A 550 21.83 14.52 11.94
N VAL A 551 22.08 13.22 12.11
CA VAL A 551 23.36 12.63 12.53
C VAL A 551 23.80 11.53 11.57
#